data_7952da9cf8873b36ce9ab440b0adaab5
#
_entry.id   7952da9cf8873b36ce9ab440b0adaab5
#
_cell.length_a   1.000
_cell.length_b   1.000
_cell.length_c   1.000
_cell.angle_alpha   90.00
_cell.angle_beta   90.00
_cell.angle_gamma   90.00
#
_symmetry.space_group_name_H-M   'P 1'
#
loop_
_entity.id
_entity.type
_entity.pdbx_description
1 polymer ?
#
loop_
_entity_poly.entity_id
_entity_poly.type
_entity_poly.pdbx_seq_one_letter_code
_entity_poly.pdbx_strand_id
1 'polypeptide(L)'
;MKVKFITAGLVFCAVALGMLADSAGAATAPSAELSKAKKEAESRGYVFYANRDEIVAKAKEEGRVRVLSNMDPENIDSLRKAFMKQYPFIDARAERISGVEGGQRFALELQAGRSNWDVFEVAQELYQDFLPHLKKFDILGMAKQRVLQLPGEIIDPTNRNVISLASTIYSLSYNKNLVAPERVPNRWEDFLRPEFKGRKFMVEIRPTGMATLAAGLGEEWMLDYARKIKDQDPVWVRGISRAITAITTGEQSMLHLSYYHSCIRAKRKDISKSLECKLIEPVPVRTQEMTTIAQVSPYSHAGLLWLEFQISPAAQTIIESLEPKTSVFVPGSEAARVTQGKKLAVNSWDTLPNSNKWEKNALNAFGLPQAMLK
;
A
#
# COMPACT_ATOMS: atom_id res chain seq x y z
N MET A 1 -17.48 21.13 -70.05
CA MET A 1 -16.99 22.35 -70.72
C MET A 1 -16.08 23.11 -69.75
N LYS A 2 -14.87 23.41 -70.19
CA LYS A 2 -13.76 24.16 -69.58
C LYS A 2 -12.88 23.45 -68.53
N VAL A 3 -11.84 22.87 -69.09
CA VAL A 3 -10.53 22.51 -68.53
C VAL A 3 -9.79 23.80 -68.09
N LYS A 4 -9.11 23.78 -66.93
CA LYS A 4 -7.95 24.63 -66.71
C LYS A 4 -6.84 23.84 -66.04
N PHE A 5 -5.73 23.75 -66.77
CA PHE A 5 -4.42 23.29 -66.36
C PHE A 5 -3.80 24.31 -65.38
N ILE A 6 -3.09 23.85 -64.36
CA ILE A 6 -2.07 24.63 -63.64
C ILE A 6 -0.84 23.77 -63.43
N THR A 7 0.24 24.32 -63.91
CA THR A 7 1.63 23.91 -64.02
C THR A 7 2.32 23.44 -62.76
N ALA A 8 3.22 22.48 -62.96
CA ALA A 8 4.22 21.99 -62.03
C ALA A 8 5.26 23.06 -61.68
N GLY A 9 5.53 23.19 -60.37
CA GLY A 9 6.67 23.93 -59.86
C GLY A 9 7.65 22.97 -59.18
N LEU A 10 8.81 22.75 -59.78
CA LEU A 10 9.96 22.08 -59.15
C LEU A 10 10.49 22.96 -58.02
N VAL A 11 10.54 22.41 -56.81
CA VAL A 11 11.31 22.99 -55.70
C VAL A 11 12.51 22.08 -55.41
N PHE A 12 13.67 22.65 -55.58
CA PHE A 12 15.00 22.09 -55.27
C PHE A 12 15.08 21.76 -53.79
N CYS A 13 15.32 20.51 -53.44
CA CYS A 13 15.72 20.09 -52.09
C CYS A 13 17.23 20.32 -51.93
N ALA A 14 17.60 21.34 -51.17
CA ALA A 14 18.95 21.50 -50.66
C ALA A 14 19.15 20.51 -49.49
N VAL A 15 20.02 19.55 -49.67
CA VAL A 15 20.50 18.64 -48.60
C VAL A 15 21.42 19.43 -47.69
N ALA A 16 20.92 19.84 -46.55
CA ALA A 16 21.77 20.32 -45.44
C ALA A 16 22.29 19.14 -44.64
N LEU A 17 23.59 18.86 -44.78
CA LEU A 17 24.34 17.97 -43.90
C LEU A 17 24.41 18.61 -42.53
N GLY A 18 23.47 18.27 -41.63
CA GLY A 18 23.53 18.65 -40.23
C GLY A 18 24.49 17.72 -39.49
N MET A 19 25.57 18.25 -38.99
CA MET A 19 26.50 17.59 -38.05
C MET A 19 25.71 17.10 -36.85
N LEU A 20 25.76 15.80 -36.62
CA LEU A 20 25.39 15.20 -35.34
C LEU A 20 26.41 15.69 -34.29
N ALA A 21 26.08 16.71 -33.56
CA ALA A 21 26.77 17.06 -32.34
C ALA A 21 26.35 16.02 -31.29
N ASP A 22 27.26 15.15 -30.92
CA ASP A 22 27.17 14.34 -29.68
C ASP A 22 26.93 15.31 -28.52
N SER A 23 25.68 15.40 -28.07
CA SER A 23 25.36 16.03 -26.79
C SER A 23 25.78 15.07 -25.68
N ALA A 24 27.08 15.08 -25.34
CA ALA A 24 27.55 14.61 -24.04
C ALA A 24 26.71 15.36 -22.99
N GLY A 25 25.84 14.64 -22.27
CA GLY A 25 24.97 15.19 -21.25
C GLY A 25 25.79 15.90 -20.18
N ALA A 26 25.89 17.20 -20.27
CA ALA A 26 26.42 18.01 -19.19
C ALA A 26 25.51 17.80 -17.99
N ALA A 27 26.04 17.19 -16.92
CA ALA A 27 25.36 17.08 -15.64
C ALA A 27 24.99 18.50 -15.19
N THR A 28 23.70 18.84 -15.32
CA THR A 28 23.17 20.13 -14.86
C THR A 28 23.46 20.26 -13.38
N ALA A 29 24.13 21.32 -12.96
CA ALA A 29 24.40 21.60 -11.56
C ALA A 29 23.09 21.53 -10.75
N PRO A 30 23.08 20.90 -9.56
CA PRO A 30 21.89 20.81 -8.74
C PRO A 30 21.29 22.18 -8.49
N SER A 31 19.96 22.30 -8.56
CA SER A 31 19.28 23.55 -8.23
C SER A 31 19.65 24.01 -6.81
N ALA A 32 19.60 25.31 -6.53
CA ALA A 32 19.86 25.83 -5.18
C ALA A 32 18.95 25.17 -4.13
N GLU A 33 17.73 24.86 -4.50
CA GLU A 33 16.75 24.17 -3.64
C GLU A 33 17.16 22.72 -3.34
N LEU A 34 17.60 21.97 -4.34
CA LEU A 34 18.11 20.61 -4.21
C LEU A 34 19.36 20.56 -3.30
N SER A 35 20.29 21.53 -3.51
CA SER A 35 21.49 21.66 -2.68
C SER A 35 21.17 21.99 -1.23
N LYS A 36 20.17 22.83 -0.98
CA LYS A 36 19.66 23.15 0.36
C LYS A 36 19.03 21.92 1.01
N ALA A 37 18.15 21.20 0.29
CA ALA A 37 17.51 19.98 0.79
C ALA A 37 18.53 18.91 1.18
N LYS A 38 19.59 18.72 0.37
CA LYS A 38 20.69 17.80 0.68
C LYS A 38 21.41 18.19 1.96
N LYS A 39 21.82 19.45 2.11
CA LYS A 39 22.49 19.94 3.32
C LYS A 39 21.64 19.77 4.57
N GLU A 40 20.34 20.05 4.47
CA GLU A 40 19.39 19.87 5.58
C GLU A 40 19.27 18.39 5.97
N ALA A 41 19.14 17.48 5.01
CA ALA A 41 19.09 16.05 5.26
C ALA A 41 20.38 15.55 5.94
N GLU A 42 21.54 15.92 5.41
CA GLU A 42 22.85 15.54 5.93
C GLU A 42 23.09 16.09 7.36
N SER A 43 22.66 17.32 7.65
CA SER A 43 22.76 17.91 9.00
C SER A 43 21.96 17.15 10.06
N ARG A 44 20.93 16.38 9.61
CA ARG A 44 20.09 15.51 10.44
C ARG A 44 20.59 14.06 10.45
N GLY A 45 21.73 13.78 9.84
CA GLY A 45 22.34 12.45 9.76
C GLY A 45 21.71 11.53 8.72
N TYR A 46 20.98 12.06 7.74
CA TYR A 46 20.45 11.29 6.62
C TYR A 46 21.40 11.29 5.43
N VAL A 47 21.36 10.21 4.66
CA VAL A 47 21.99 10.12 3.34
C VAL A 47 20.98 10.65 2.30
N PHE A 48 21.45 11.56 1.44
CA PHE A 48 20.65 12.18 0.39
C PHE A 48 21.43 12.22 -0.92
N TYR A 49 20.86 11.67 -1.98
CA TYR A 49 21.39 11.77 -3.34
C TYR A 49 20.68 12.91 -4.08
N ALA A 50 21.44 13.70 -4.81
CA ALA A 50 20.92 14.80 -5.62
C ALA A 50 20.60 14.36 -7.05
N ASN A 51 21.08 13.18 -7.46
CA ASN A 51 20.87 12.65 -8.80
C ASN A 51 20.52 11.16 -8.71
N ARG A 52 19.46 10.78 -9.44
CA ARG A 52 19.04 9.38 -9.55
C ARG A 52 20.08 8.51 -10.24
N ASP A 53 20.84 9.04 -11.20
CA ASP A 53 21.87 8.28 -11.91
C ASP A 53 22.99 7.82 -10.97
N GLU A 54 23.29 8.59 -9.91
CA GLU A 54 24.23 8.18 -8.87
C GLU A 54 23.72 6.95 -8.10
N ILE A 55 22.42 6.90 -7.79
CA ILE A 55 21.80 5.73 -7.15
C ILE A 55 21.89 4.52 -8.08
N VAL A 56 21.58 4.70 -9.37
CA VAL A 56 21.64 3.62 -10.37
C VAL A 56 23.08 3.11 -10.55
N ALA A 57 24.07 4.01 -10.62
CA ALA A 57 25.48 3.63 -10.75
C ALA A 57 25.95 2.76 -9.56
N LYS A 58 25.64 3.21 -8.33
CA LYS A 58 25.96 2.47 -7.10
C LYS A 58 25.20 1.13 -7.03
N ALA A 59 23.94 1.09 -7.41
CA ALA A 59 23.17 -0.15 -7.46
C ALA A 59 23.73 -1.14 -8.49
N LYS A 60 24.31 -0.65 -9.59
CA LYS A 60 25.00 -1.47 -10.58
C LYS A 60 26.30 -2.07 -10.03
N GLU A 61 27.05 -1.31 -9.25
CA GLU A 61 28.23 -1.80 -8.54
C GLU A 61 27.85 -2.86 -7.49
N GLU A 62 26.75 -2.66 -6.78
CA GLU A 62 26.19 -3.60 -5.79
C GLU A 62 25.77 -4.93 -6.42
N GLY A 63 25.14 -4.90 -7.59
CA GLY A 63 24.80 -6.05 -8.42
C GLY A 63 23.77 -7.02 -7.86
N ARG A 64 23.20 -6.77 -6.68
CA ARG A 64 22.18 -7.64 -6.05
C ARG A 64 21.29 -6.90 -5.05
N VAL A 65 20.13 -7.53 -4.73
CA VAL A 65 19.25 -7.14 -3.62
C VAL A 65 18.55 -8.36 -3.04
N ARG A 66 18.38 -8.39 -1.72
CA ARG A 66 17.63 -9.44 -1.00
C ARG A 66 16.45 -8.79 -0.28
N VAL A 67 15.27 -9.27 -0.60
CA VAL A 67 14.01 -8.70 -0.16
C VAL A 67 13.24 -9.69 0.71
N LEU A 68 12.78 -9.23 1.86
CA LEU A 68 11.90 -9.95 2.75
C LEU A 68 10.52 -9.28 2.73
N SER A 69 9.51 -9.97 2.18
CA SER A 69 8.18 -9.42 1.95
C SER A 69 7.09 -10.30 2.55
N ASN A 70 5.96 -9.73 2.93
CA ASN A 70 4.80 -10.49 3.42
C ASN A 70 3.79 -10.84 2.31
N MET A 71 4.02 -10.38 1.08
CA MET A 71 3.18 -10.71 -0.07
C MET A 71 3.13 -12.22 -0.34
N ASP A 72 2.12 -12.68 -1.06
CA ASP A 72 2.06 -14.07 -1.48
C ASP A 72 3.23 -14.45 -2.41
N PRO A 73 3.77 -15.68 -2.33
CA PRO A 73 4.99 -16.07 -3.07
C PRO A 73 4.92 -15.85 -4.57
N GLU A 74 3.74 -16.06 -5.18
CA GLU A 74 3.51 -15.85 -6.61
C GLU A 74 3.67 -14.37 -6.99
N ASN A 75 3.18 -13.48 -6.12
CA ASN A 75 3.29 -12.04 -6.31
C ASN A 75 4.76 -11.58 -6.19
N ILE A 76 5.45 -12.06 -5.14
CA ILE A 76 6.87 -11.78 -4.90
C ILE A 76 7.72 -12.22 -6.09
N ASP A 77 7.51 -13.45 -6.61
CA ASP A 77 8.30 -13.99 -7.72
C ASP A 77 8.05 -13.23 -9.03
N SER A 78 6.79 -12.85 -9.27
CA SER A 78 6.42 -12.05 -10.45
C SER A 78 7.04 -10.65 -10.41
N LEU A 79 7.00 -9.99 -9.25
CA LEU A 79 7.67 -8.69 -9.03
C LEU A 79 9.17 -8.79 -9.21
N ARG A 80 9.80 -9.81 -8.62
CA ARG A 80 11.24 -10.07 -8.74
C ARG A 80 11.67 -10.22 -10.21
N LYS A 81 10.95 -11.03 -10.97
CA LYS A 81 11.22 -11.23 -12.42
C LYS A 81 11.08 -9.92 -13.20
N ALA A 82 10.05 -9.15 -12.92
CA ALA A 82 9.82 -7.85 -13.59
C ALA A 82 10.89 -6.82 -13.20
N PHE A 83 11.31 -6.79 -11.95
CA PHE A 83 12.40 -5.94 -11.48
C PHE A 83 13.72 -6.27 -12.20
N MET A 84 14.09 -7.54 -12.27
CA MET A 84 15.31 -7.98 -12.97
C MET A 84 15.25 -7.74 -14.48
N LYS A 85 14.05 -7.73 -15.07
CA LYS A 85 13.89 -7.31 -16.48
C LYS A 85 14.16 -5.82 -16.67
N GLN A 86 13.77 -4.98 -15.71
CA GLN A 86 14.02 -3.53 -15.74
C GLN A 86 15.44 -3.19 -15.36
N TYR A 87 16.06 -3.92 -14.45
CA TYR A 87 17.43 -3.75 -13.95
C TYR A 87 18.24 -5.03 -14.11
N PRO A 88 18.63 -5.39 -15.35
CA PRO A 88 19.27 -6.68 -15.63
C PRO A 88 20.66 -6.84 -14.98
N PHE A 89 21.21 -5.79 -14.44
CA PHE A 89 22.46 -5.79 -13.69
C PHE A 89 22.29 -6.07 -12.19
N ILE A 90 21.05 -6.31 -11.71
CA ILE A 90 20.78 -6.64 -10.29
C ILE A 90 20.21 -8.06 -10.20
N ASP A 91 20.90 -8.97 -9.50
CA ASP A 91 20.36 -10.26 -9.07
C ASP A 91 19.44 -10.03 -7.85
N ALA A 92 18.13 -10.10 -8.06
CA ALA A 92 17.16 -9.93 -7.00
C ALA A 92 16.73 -11.29 -6.43
N ARG A 93 16.79 -11.43 -5.11
CA ARG A 93 16.23 -12.55 -4.36
C ARG A 93 15.16 -12.05 -3.41
N ALA A 94 14.05 -12.76 -3.35
CA ALA A 94 12.96 -12.37 -2.49
C ALA A 94 12.35 -13.60 -1.81
N GLU A 95 12.07 -13.46 -0.52
CA GLU A 95 11.45 -14.51 0.29
C GLU A 95 10.28 -13.96 1.08
N ARG A 96 9.37 -14.87 1.45
CA ARG A 96 8.22 -14.51 2.25
C ARG A 96 8.54 -14.55 3.73
N ILE A 97 8.18 -13.46 4.44
CA ILE A 97 8.01 -13.44 5.88
C ILE A 97 6.51 -13.45 6.18
N SER A 98 6.06 -14.21 7.17
CA SER A 98 4.64 -14.26 7.51
C SER A 98 4.42 -14.17 9.01
N GLY A 99 3.36 -13.41 9.36
CA GLY A 99 2.89 -13.28 10.72
C GLY A 99 3.78 -12.43 11.64
N VAL A 100 3.24 -12.11 12.81
CA VAL A 100 3.94 -11.36 13.86
C VAL A 100 5.17 -12.12 14.38
N GLU A 101 5.08 -13.43 14.50
CA GLU A 101 6.19 -14.30 14.97
C GLU A 101 7.38 -14.24 14.01
N GLY A 102 7.14 -14.28 12.69
CA GLY A 102 8.18 -14.11 11.69
C GLY A 102 8.86 -12.74 11.82
N GLY A 103 8.08 -11.67 11.99
CA GLY A 103 8.58 -10.32 12.24
C GLY A 103 9.41 -10.20 13.51
N GLN A 104 8.96 -10.80 14.62
CA GLN A 104 9.71 -10.82 15.89
C GLN A 104 11.04 -11.55 15.77
N ARG A 105 11.05 -12.73 15.12
CA ARG A 105 12.30 -13.46 14.84
C ARG A 105 13.27 -12.60 14.02
N PHE A 106 12.77 -11.95 12.98
CA PHE A 106 13.58 -11.09 12.14
C PHE A 106 14.12 -9.86 12.90
N ALA A 107 13.35 -9.26 13.80
CA ALA A 107 13.82 -8.20 14.67
C ALA A 107 15.03 -8.65 15.53
N LEU A 108 14.99 -9.86 16.06
CA LEU A 108 16.11 -10.44 16.82
C LEU A 108 17.36 -10.68 15.93
N GLU A 109 17.16 -11.12 14.69
CA GLU A 109 18.26 -11.27 13.71
C GLU A 109 18.94 -9.92 13.40
N LEU A 110 18.14 -8.84 13.23
CA LEU A 110 18.64 -7.49 13.04
C LEU A 110 19.40 -6.98 14.26
N GLN A 111 18.85 -7.16 15.46
CA GLN A 111 19.51 -6.77 16.73
C GLN A 111 20.85 -7.50 16.92
N ALA A 112 20.92 -8.76 16.51
CA ALA A 112 22.15 -9.56 16.57
C ALA A 112 23.15 -9.23 15.45
N GLY A 113 22.83 -8.32 14.53
CA GLY A 113 23.66 -8.00 13.37
C GLY A 113 23.81 -9.16 12.36
N ARG A 114 22.89 -10.12 12.38
CA ARG A 114 22.94 -11.36 11.59
C ARG A 114 22.00 -11.34 10.39
N SER A 115 21.32 -10.23 10.13
CA SER A 115 20.40 -10.12 8.99
C SER A 115 21.17 -10.16 7.67
N ASN A 116 20.63 -10.96 6.75
CA ASN A 116 21.08 -11.05 5.37
C ASN A 116 20.14 -10.35 4.39
N TRP A 117 19.17 -9.59 4.88
CA TRP A 117 18.16 -8.92 4.08
C TRP A 117 18.48 -7.44 3.90
N ASP A 118 18.28 -6.93 2.70
CA ASP A 118 18.56 -5.56 2.33
C ASP A 118 17.32 -4.68 2.42
N VAL A 119 16.21 -5.18 1.90
CA VAL A 119 14.88 -4.58 1.99
C VAL A 119 13.97 -5.52 2.77
N PHE A 120 13.15 -4.96 3.64
CA PHE A 120 12.21 -5.77 4.41
C PHE A 120 10.92 -5.02 4.72
N GLU A 121 9.85 -5.79 4.86
CA GLU A 121 8.56 -5.28 5.31
C GLU A 121 8.45 -5.41 6.83
N VAL A 122 7.94 -4.35 7.44
CA VAL A 122 7.71 -4.21 8.88
C VAL A 122 6.22 -4.35 9.16
N ALA A 123 5.87 -5.25 10.08
CA ALA A 123 4.53 -5.27 10.64
C ALA A 123 4.30 -3.97 11.44
N GLN A 124 3.13 -3.36 11.28
CA GLN A 124 2.80 -2.11 11.95
C GLN A 124 2.97 -2.18 13.48
N GLU A 125 2.64 -3.32 14.06
CA GLU A 125 2.72 -3.59 15.49
C GLU A 125 4.17 -3.55 16.03
N LEU A 126 5.15 -3.83 15.15
CA LEU A 126 6.58 -3.87 15.46
C LEU A 126 7.34 -2.64 14.96
N TYR A 127 6.65 -1.64 14.42
CA TYR A 127 7.27 -0.50 13.75
C TYR A 127 8.33 0.21 14.61
N GLN A 128 8.03 0.46 15.87
CA GLN A 128 8.95 1.14 16.81
C GLN A 128 10.22 0.32 17.07
N ASP A 129 10.10 -0.99 17.12
CA ASP A 129 11.23 -1.91 17.40
C ASP A 129 12.23 -1.95 16.23
N PHE A 130 11.76 -1.67 15.02
CA PHE A 130 12.60 -1.67 13.82
C PHE A 130 13.33 -0.35 13.56
N LEU A 131 12.87 0.78 14.08
CA LEU A 131 13.43 2.11 13.80
C LEU A 131 14.97 2.22 13.99
N PRO A 132 15.58 1.63 15.03
CA PRO A 132 17.04 1.69 15.22
C PRO A 132 17.84 0.95 14.13
N HIS A 133 17.19 0.05 13.38
CA HIS A 133 17.82 -0.84 12.41
C HIS A 133 17.62 -0.41 10.95
N LEU A 134 17.11 0.81 10.73
CA LEU A 134 16.80 1.33 9.40
C LEU A 134 17.95 2.16 8.83
N LYS A 135 18.25 1.96 7.54
CA LYS A 135 19.19 2.83 6.80
C LYS A 135 18.63 4.25 6.74
N LYS A 136 19.39 5.21 7.18
CA LYS A 136 18.96 6.61 7.22
C LYS A 136 19.05 7.30 5.85
N PHE A 137 18.31 6.81 4.86
CA PHE A 137 18.09 7.56 3.63
C PHE A 137 16.97 8.58 3.83
N ASP A 138 17.15 9.80 3.33
CA ASP A 138 16.07 10.77 3.23
C ASP A 138 15.20 10.47 2.00
N ILE A 139 14.45 9.35 2.04
CA ILE A 139 13.57 8.95 0.94
C ILE A 139 12.52 10.04 0.69
N LEU A 140 11.94 10.64 1.75
CA LEU A 140 10.97 11.72 1.63
C LEU A 140 11.56 12.96 0.94
N GLY A 141 12.75 13.36 1.34
CA GLY A 141 13.44 14.50 0.72
C GLY A 141 13.78 14.24 -0.74
N MET A 142 14.31 13.06 -1.05
CA MET A 142 14.59 12.65 -2.43
C MET A 142 13.33 12.56 -3.29
N ALA A 143 12.20 12.10 -2.74
CA ALA A 143 10.92 12.07 -3.43
C ALA A 143 10.39 13.49 -3.70
N LYS A 144 10.42 14.39 -2.72
CA LYS A 144 10.03 15.81 -2.88
C LYS A 144 10.84 16.52 -3.96
N GLN A 145 12.12 16.17 -4.09
CA GLN A 145 13.02 16.72 -5.11
C GLN A 145 13.00 15.91 -6.41
N ARG A 146 12.09 14.95 -6.56
CA ARG A 146 11.93 14.08 -7.74
C ARG A 146 13.17 13.27 -8.13
N VAL A 147 14.07 13.04 -7.18
CA VAL A 147 15.21 12.12 -7.34
C VAL A 147 14.70 10.67 -7.31
N LEU A 148 13.72 10.38 -6.44
CA LEU A 148 12.97 9.13 -6.45
C LEU A 148 11.53 9.39 -6.87
N GLN A 149 10.97 8.51 -7.69
CA GLN A 149 9.59 8.62 -8.19
C GLN A 149 8.60 7.96 -7.22
N LEU A 150 8.45 8.55 -6.05
CA LEU A 150 7.58 8.07 -4.98
C LEU A 150 6.58 9.16 -4.57
N PRO A 151 5.28 8.84 -4.39
CA PRO A 151 4.33 9.77 -3.78
C PRO A 151 4.73 10.08 -2.33
N GLY A 152 4.69 11.34 -1.94
CA GLY A 152 5.08 11.77 -0.58
C GLY A 152 4.21 11.16 0.51
N GLU A 153 2.93 10.93 0.22
CA GLU A 153 1.90 10.42 1.12
C GLU A 153 2.18 8.99 1.60
N ILE A 154 2.91 8.20 0.81
CA ILE A 154 3.29 6.84 1.21
C ILE A 154 4.52 6.80 2.12
N ILE A 155 5.22 7.91 2.30
CA ILE A 155 6.48 7.98 3.04
C ILE A 155 6.24 8.53 4.45
N ASP A 156 6.81 7.88 5.46
CA ASP A 156 6.75 8.36 6.85
C ASP A 156 7.33 9.79 6.95
N PRO A 157 6.52 10.78 7.33
CA PRO A 157 6.97 12.17 7.41
C PRO A 157 7.98 12.41 8.54
N THR A 158 8.00 11.55 9.56
CA THR A 158 8.86 11.68 10.74
C THR A 158 10.21 11.00 10.51
N ASN A 159 10.21 9.71 10.19
CA ASN A 159 11.44 8.93 10.00
C ASN A 159 12.01 9.03 8.59
N ARG A 160 11.19 9.43 7.60
CA ARG A 160 11.59 9.79 6.22
C ARG A 160 12.18 8.66 5.38
N ASN A 161 12.34 7.45 5.93
CA ASN A 161 13.02 6.29 5.32
C ASN A 161 12.18 5.01 5.30
N VAL A 162 10.89 5.12 5.62
CA VAL A 162 9.92 4.02 5.53
C VAL A 162 8.83 4.41 4.56
N ILE A 163 8.44 3.49 3.69
CA ILE A 163 7.32 3.67 2.75
C ILE A 163 6.21 2.67 3.03
N SER A 164 4.96 3.06 2.78
CA SER A 164 3.78 2.20 2.85
C SER A 164 3.34 1.82 1.45
N LEU A 165 3.57 0.57 1.05
CA LEU A 165 3.33 0.11 -0.32
C LEU A 165 1.86 -0.14 -0.64
N ALA A 166 1.03 -0.37 0.36
CA ALA A 166 -0.36 -0.78 0.18
C ALA A 166 -1.31 -0.09 1.15
N SER A 167 -2.59 -0.18 0.86
CA SER A 167 -3.67 0.23 1.74
C SER A 167 -4.66 -0.91 1.94
N THR A 168 -5.07 -1.15 3.18
CA THR A 168 -6.27 -1.95 3.43
C THR A 168 -7.47 -1.02 3.39
N ILE A 169 -8.32 -1.21 2.39
CA ILE A 169 -9.61 -0.55 2.26
C ILE A 169 -10.66 -1.45 2.90
N TYR A 170 -11.49 -0.91 3.80
CA TYR A 170 -12.58 -1.66 4.38
C TYR A 170 -13.88 -1.42 3.63
N SER A 171 -14.66 -2.47 3.48
CA SER A 171 -15.89 -2.50 2.70
C SER A 171 -16.98 -3.29 3.41
N LEU A 172 -18.20 -3.15 2.97
CA LEU A 172 -19.26 -4.12 3.20
C LEU A 172 -19.14 -5.25 2.16
N SER A 173 -19.03 -6.49 2.61
CA SER A 173 -19.24 -7.67 1.75
C SER A 173 -20.61 -8.26 1.99
N TYR A 174 -21.38 -8.54 0.93
CA TYR A 174 -22.72 -9.10 1.07
C TYR A 174 -23.10 -10.00 -0.08
N ASN A 175 -24.08 -10.90 0.18
CA ASN A 175 -24.69 -11.76 -0.83
C ASN A 175 -25.92 -11.05 -1.40
N LYS A 176 -25.89 -10.63 -2.66
CA LYS A 176 -27.01 -9.90 -3.28
C LYS A 176 -28.26 -10.74 -3.49
N ASN A 177 -28.16 -12.06 -3.41
CA ASN A 177 -29.31 -12.96 -3.51
C ASN A 177 -30.05 -13.09 -2.17
N LEU A 178 -29.39 -12.72 -1.04
CA LEU A 178 -29.95 -12.77 0.31
C LEU A 178 -30.33 -11.38 0.86
N VAL A 179 -29.73 -10.32 0.29
CA VAL A 179 -29.96 -8.94 0.73
C VAL A 179 -30.57 -8.15 -0.40
N ALA A 180 -31.83 -7.76 -0.24
CA ALA A 180 -32.52 -6.92 -1.20
C ALA A 180 -31.83 -5.54 -1.33
N PRO A 181 -31.79 -4.92 -2.52
CA PRO A 181 -31.02 -3.69 -2.77
C PRO A 181 -31.33 -2.55 -1.79
N GLU A 182 -32.60 -2.38 -1.42
CA GLU A 182 -33.08 -1.35 -0.48
C GLU A 182 -32.64 -1.59 0.97
N ARG A 183 -32.25 -2.81 1.30
CA ARG A 183 -31.71 -3.20 2.63
C ARG A 183 -30.20 -3.10 2.73
N VAL A 184 -29.49 -2.92 1.59
CA VAL A 184 -28.02 -2.83 1.62
C VAL A 184 -27.62 -1.52 2.30
N PRO A 185 -26.85 -1.57 3.43
CA PRO A 185 -26.38 -0.38 4.11
C PRO A 185 -25.64 0.62 3.20
N ASN A 186 -25.98 1.91 3.32
CA ASN A 186 -25.35 3.03 2.63
C ASN A 186 -24.45 3.85 3.52
N ARG A 187 -24.67 3.77 4.84
CA ARG A 187 -23.88 4.40 5.91
C ARG A 187 -23.52 3.35 6.95
N TRP A 188 -22.51 3.63 7.73
CA TRP A 188 -22.15 2.72 8.83
C TRP A 188 -23.25 2.60 9.87
N GLU A 189 -23.97 3.70 10.14
CA GLU A 189 -25.10 3.72 11.07
C GLU A 189 -26.30 2.91 10.60
N ASP A 190 -26.41 2.59 9.32
CA ASP A 190 -27.51 1.77 8.81
C ASP A 190 -27.51 0.36 9.44
N PHE A 191 -26.35 -0.15 9.87
CA PHE A 191 -26.26 -1.41 10.61
C PHE A 191 -26.95 -1.37 11.98
N LEU A 192 -27.30 -0.18 12.47
CA LEU A 192 -28.00 0.01 13.74
C LEU A 192 -29.53 -0.02 13.59
N ARG A 193 -30.06 -0.14 12.38
CA ARG A 193 -31.51 -0.26 12.14
C ARG A 193 -32.08 -1.55 12.77
N PRO A 194 -33.32 -1.56 13.26
CA PRO A 194 -33.91 -2.71 13.94
C PRO A 194 -33.91 -4.02 13.12
N GLU A 195 -34.03 -3.93 11.78
CA GLU A 195 -34.00 -5.09 10.90
C GLU A 195 -32.67 -5.85 10.88
N PHE A 196 -31.59 -5.24 11.36
CA PHE A 196 -30.28 -5.88 11.47
C PHE A 196 -30.01 -6.50 12.83
N LYS A 197 -30.94 -6.39 13.78
CA LYS A 197 -30.80 -7.01 15.11
C LYS A 197 -30.94 -8.53 15.04
N GLY A 198 -30.15 -9.22 15.87
CA GLY A 198 -30.25 -10.67 16.05
C GLY A 198 -29.56 -11.47 14.96
N ARG A 199 -28.23 -11.47 14.92
CA ARG A 199 -27.37 -12.34 14.08
C ARG A 199 -27.58 -12.14 12.56
N LYS A 200 -27.94 -10.96 12.13
CA LYS A 200 -28.24 -10.64 10.72
C LYS A 200 -27.00 -10.30 9.89
N PHE A 201 -25.87 -10.03 10.52
CA PHE A 201 -24.59 -9.77 9.86
C PHE A 201 -23.43 -10.27 10.72
N MET A 202 -22.28 -10.44 10.08
CA MET A 202 -21.04 -10.81 10.74
C MET A 202 -20.19 -9.59 11.07
N VAL A 203 -19.42 -9.69 12.17
CA VAL A 203 -18.38 -8.71 12.56
C VAL A 203 -17.10 -9.46 12.90
N GLU A 204 -15.98 -9.05 12.28
CA GLU A 204 -14.64 -9.57 12.61
C GLU A 204 -14.26 -9.14 14.05
N ILE A 205 -13.86 -10.10 14.88
CA ILE A 205 -13.48 -9.84 16.28
C ILE A 205 -12.21 -8.99 16.42
N ARG A 206 -11.31 -8.99 15.42
CA ARG A 206 -10.18 -8.08 15.39
C ARG A 206 -10.64 -6.72 14.84
N PRO A 207 -10.72 -5.68 15.67
CA PRO A 207 -11.45 -4.47 15.35
C PRO A 207 -10.63 -3.46 14.54
N THR A 208 -9.72 -3.92 13.69
CA THR A 208 -8.83 -3.04 12.90
C THR A 208 -9.60 -2.07 12.01
N GLY A 209 -10.71 -2.52 11.40
CA GLY A 209 -11.59 -1.65 10.60
C GLY A 209 -12.33 -0.63 11.45
N MET A 210 -12.79 -1.03 12.64
CA MET A 210 -13.43 -0.14 13.60
C MET A 210 -12.44 0.94 14.09
N ALA A 211 -11.22 0.55 14.45
CA ALA A 211 -10.16 1.47 14.83
C ALA A 211 -9.78 2.42 13.69
N THR A 212 -9.87 1.97 12.43
CA THR A 212 -9.62 2.82 11.26
C THR A 212 -10.69 3.89 11.09
N LEU A 213 -11.95 3.62 11.43
CA LEU A 213 -13.01 4.63 11.44
C LEU A 213 -12.73 5.77 12.43
N ALA A 214 -12.04 5.48 13.55
CA ALA A 214 -11.66 6.50 14.52
C ALA A 214 -10.74 7.58 13.92
N ALA A 215 -9.91 7.24 12.93
CA ALA A 215 -9.05 8.21 12.26
C ALA A 215 -9.82 9.31 11.50
N GLY A 216 -11.03 9.02 11.04
CA GLY A 216 -11.85 9.99 10.31
C GLY A 216 -13.05 10.54 11.09
N LEU A 217 -13.57 9.79 12.05
CA LEU A 217 -14.78 10.12 12.79
C LEU A 217 -14.54 10.43 14.28
N GLY A 218 -13.33 10.16 14.76
CA GLY A 218 -12.95 10.33 16.16
C GLY A 218 -13.16 9.08 17.03
N GLU A 219 -12.39 9.00 18.12
CA GLU A 219 -12.41 7.87 19.04
C GLU A 219 -13.77 7.72 19.77
N GLU A 220 -14.39 8.84 20.16
CA GLU A 220 -15.68 8.82 20.87
C GLU A 220 -16.79 8.26 19.99
N TRP A 221 -16.87 8.69 18.72
CA TRP A 221 -17.81 8.14 17.75
C TRP A 221 -17.60 6.63 17.56
N MET A 222 -16.35 6.22 17.40
CA MET A 222 -16.00 4.82 17.23
C MET A 222 -16.43 3.96 18.41
N LEU A 223 -16.23 4.44 19.64
CA LEU A 223 -16.60 3.71 20.86
C LEU A 223 -18.11 3.60 21.01
N ASP A 224 -18.84 4.68 20.76
CA ASP A 224 -20.31 4.68 20.79
C ASP A 224 -20.86 3.72 19.74
N TYR A 225 -20.36 3.83 18.52
CA TYR A 225 -20.76 2.94 17.42
C TYR A 225 -20.46 1.48 17.71
N ALA A 226 -19.28 1.16 18.25
CA ALA A 226 -18.89 -0.20 18.63
C ALA A 226 -19.84 -0.82 19.68
N ARG A 227 -20.25 -0.04 20.71
CA ARG A 227 -21.26 -0.49 21.70
C ARG A 227 -22.60 -0.78 21.04
N LYS A 228 -23.07 0.11 20.16
CA LYS A 228 -24.30 -0.06 19.42
C LYS A 228 -24.29 -1.26 18.47
N ILE A 229 -23.15 -1.54 17.82
CA ILE A 229 -22.95 -2.74 17.00
C ILE A 229 -23.05 -4.00 17.87
N LYS A 230 -22.45 -4.01 19.06
CA LYS A 230 -22.60 -5.12 20.02
C LYS A 230 -24.08 -5.35 20.36
N ASP A 231 -24.84 -4.27 20.59
CA ASP A 231 -26.27 -4.34 20.98
C ASP A 231 -27.18 -4.82 19.82
N GLN A 232 -26.67 -4.85 18.58
CA GLN A 232 -27.31 -5.53 17.44
C GLN A 232 -27.22 -7.05 17.49
N ASP A 233 -26.43 -7.63 18.42
CA ASP A 233 -26.20 -9.07 18.52
C ASP A 233 -25.72 -9.69 17.20
N PRO A 234 -24.55 -9.27 16.64
CA PRO A 234 -24.06 -9.80 15.39
C PRO A 234 -23.46 -11.19 15.55
N VAL A 235 -23.15 -11.84 14.42
CA VAL A 235 -22.33 -13.06 14.41
C VAL A 235 -20.86 -12.66 14.49
N TRP A 236 -20.22 -12.92 15.62
CA TRP A 236 -18.80 -12.69 15.80
C TRP A 236 -17.98 -13.75 15.05
N VAL A 237 -17.05 -13.30 14.21
CA VAL A 237 -16.21 -14.19 13.39
C VAL A 237 -14.73 -13.86 13.55
N ARG A 238 -13.88 -14.86 13.37
CA ARG A 238 -12.44 -14.66 13.27
C ARG A 238 -11.96 -15.15 11.90
N GLY A 239 -11.43 -14.23 11.10
CA GLY A 239 -10.89 -14.52 9.77
C GLY A 239 -11.80 -14.09 8.62
N ILE A 240 -11.41 -13.00 7.97
CA ILE A 240 -12.12 -12.37 6.85
C ILE A 240 -12.38 -13.37 5.70
N SER A 241 -11.39 -14.19 5.33
CA SER A 241 -11.54 -15.15 4.23
C SER A 241 -12.64 -16.18 4.52
N ARG A 242 -12.71 -16.71 5.75
CA ARG A 242 -13.78 -17.64 6.16
C ARG A 242 -15.14 -16.97 6.14
N ALA A 243 -15.22 -15.74 6.64
CA ALA A 243 -16.46 -14.96 6.63
C ALA A 243 -16.96 -14.70 5.20
N ILE A 244 -16.06 -14.35 4.28
CA ILE A 244 -16.42 -14.16 2.86
C ILE A 244 -16.90 -15.47 2.24
N THR A 245 -16.29 -16.62 2.58
CA THR A 245 -16.77 -17.92 2.14
C THR A 245 -18.20 -18.17 2.61
N ALA A 246 -18.53 -17.90 3.88
CA ALA A 246 -19.89 -18.05 4.40
C ALA A 246 -20.91 -17.17 3.66
N ILE A 247 -20.49 -16.00 3.15
CA ILE A 247 -21.33 -15.13 2.29
C ILE A 247 -21.55 -15.78 0.91
N THR A 248 -20.48 -16.26 0.27
CA THR A 248 -20.59 -16.85 -1.09
C THR A 248 -21.39 -18.15 -1.11
N THR A 249 -21.34 -18.93 -0.02
CA THR A 249 -22.14 -20.16 0.15
C THR A 249 -23.59 -19.89 0.57
N GLY A 250 -23.94 -18.64 0.92
CA GLY A 250 -25.27 -18.28 1.38
C GLY A 250 -25.56 -18.64 2.85
N GLU A 251 -24.58 -19.06 3.62
CA GLU A 251 -24.70 -19.31 5.07
C GLU A 251 -24.94 -18.01 5.83
N GLN A 252 -24.30 -16.93 5.38
CA GLN A 252 -24.42 -15.59 5.97
C GLN A 252 -24.68 -14.55 4.89
N SER A 253 -25.39 -13.49 5.26
CA SER A 253 -25.81 -12.47 4.31
C SER A 253 -24.79 -11.34 4.11
N MET A 254 -24.12 -10.90 5.19
CA MET A 254 -23.26 -9.70 5.18
C MET A 254 -22.09 -9.84 6.16
N LEU A 255 -20.97 -9.15 5.82
CA LEU A 255 -19.81 -8.93 6.70
C LEU A 255 -19.53 -7.42 6.78
N HIS A 256 -19.68 -6.88 7.96
CA HIS A 256 -19.36 -5.50 8.33
C HIS A 256 -17.83 -5.31 8.36
N LEU A 257 -17.31 -4.22 7.78
CA LEU A 257 -15.88 -3.88 7.74
C LEU A 257 -14.98 -5.02 7.21
N SER A 258 -15.38 -5.64 6.12
CA SER A 258 -14.59 -6.61 5.37
C SER A 258 -13.40 -5.94 4.68
N TYR A 259 -12.36 -6.71 4.32
CA TYR A 259 -11.27 -6.20 3.48
C TYR A 259 -11.69 -6.21 2.01
N TYR A 260 -11.65 -5.05 1.35
CA TYR A 260 -12.01 -4.89 -0.05
C TYR A 260 -11.21 -5.82 -0.97
N HIS A 261 -9.88 -5.87 -0.82
CA HIS A 261 -9.02 -6.74 -1.63
C HIS A 261 -9.38 -8.23 -1.47
N SER A 262 -9.73 -8.67 -0.27
CA SER A 262 -10.15 -10.05 -0.03
C SER A 262 -11.53 -10.34 -0.65
N CYS A 263 -12.45 -9.36 -0.57
CA CYS A 263 -13.77 -9.46 -1.20
C CYS A 263 -13.64 -9.51 -2.72
N ILE A 264 -12.86 -8.65 -3.35
CA ILE A 264 -12.65 -8.64 -4.80
C ILE A 264 -11.97 -9.92 -5.28
N ARG A 265 -10.95 -10.42 -4.56
CA ARG A 265 -10.31 -11.70 -4.88
C ARG A 265 -11.29 -12.87 -4.83
N ALA A 266 -12.16 -12.90 -3.85
CA ALA A 266 -13.21 -13.92 -3.73
C ALA A 266 -14.27 -13.73 -4.83
N LYS A 267 -14.71 -12.50 -5.11
CA LYS A 267 -15.68 -12.18 -6.17
C LYS A 267 -15.22 -12.61 -7.56
N ARG A 268 -13.90 -12.48 -7.86
CA ARG A 268 -13.31 -12.97 -9.12
C ARG A 268 -13.45 -14.49 -9.29
N LYS A 269 -13.54 -15.24 -8.18
CA LYS A 269 -13.67 -16.72 -8.14
C LYS A 269 -15.10 -17.19 -7.88
N ASP A 270 -16.04 -16.28 -7.58
CA ASP A 270 -17.41 -16.60 -7.24
C ASP A 270 -18.22 -16.98 -8.50
N ILE A 271 -18.40 -18.28 -8.72
CA ILE A 271 -19.18 -18.84 -9.85
C ILE A 271 -20.65 -18.40 -9.76
N SER A 272 -21.20 -18.30 -8.55
CA SER A 272 -22.61 -17.91 -8.31
C SER A 272 -22.87 -16.44 -8.60
N LYS A 273 -21.81 -15.62 -8.70
CA LYS A 273 -21.85 -14.15 -8.85
C LYS A 273 -22.72 -13.46 -7.79
N SER A 274 -22.82 -14.07 -6.62
CA SER A 274 -23.65 -13.60 -5.50
C SER A 274 -22.95 -12.55 -4.64
N LEU A 275 -21.60 -12.61 -4.58
CA LEU A 275 -20.80 -11.74 -3.70
C LEU A 275 -20.67 -10.33 -4.29
N GLU A 276 -20.99 -9.33 -3.45
CA GLU A 276 -20.80 -7.91 -3.73
C GLU A 276 -19.91 -7.25 -2.67
N CYS A 277 -19.10 -6.26 -3.12
CA CYS A 277 -18.16 -5.50 -2.31
C CYS A 277 -18.53 -4.03 -2.42
N LYS A 278 -19.08 -3.43 -1.36
CA LYS A 278 -19.55 -2.04 -1.35
C LYS A 278 -18.70 -1.16 -0.45
N LEU A 279 -18.20 -0.06 -0.98
CA LEU A 279 -17.54 0.97 -0.20
C LEU A 279 -18.60 1.88 0.44
N ILE A 280 -18.54 2.02 1.76
CA ILE A 280 -19.43 2.90 2.56
C ILE A 280 -18.60 4.08 3.05
N GLU A 281 -19.10 5.30 2.89
CA GLU A 281 -18.41 6.53 3.30
C GLU A 281 -18.71 6.91 4.76
N PRO A 282 -17.70 7.47 5.47
CA PRO A 282 -16.33 7.58 5.04
C PRO A 282 -15.70 6.21 4.88
N VAL A 283 -14.97 6.00 3.76
CA VAL A 283 -14.33 4.71 3.48
C VAL A 283 -13.12 4.55 4.41
N PRO A 284 -13.09 3.55 5.28
CA PRO A 284 -11.95 3.34 6.16
C PRO A 284 -10.77 2.80 5.34
N VAL A 285 -9.63 3.47 5.48
CA VAL A 285 -8.37 3.14 4.79
C VAL A 285 -7.25 3.09 5.81
N ARG A 286 -6.53 1.99 5.87
CA ARG A 286 -5.35 1.82 6.72
C ARG A 286 -4.11 1.62 5.85
N THR A 287 -3.05 2.40 6.09
CA THR A 287 -1.75 2.18 5.44
C THR A 287 -1.14 0.85 5.88
N GLN A 288 -0.54 0.14 4.93
CA GLN A 288 -0.01 -1.21 5.15
C GLN A 288 1.30 -1.44 4.37
N GLU A 289 1.92 -2.58 4.60
CA GLU A 289 3.15 -3.01 3.92
C GLU A 289 4.24 -1.95 4.07
N MET A 290 4.61 -1.66 5.32
CA MET A 290 5.69 -0.72 5.63
C MET A 290 7.00 -1.34 5.24
N THR A 291 7.65 -0.75 4.24
CA THR A 291 8.88 -1.29 3.66
C THR A 291 10.02 -0.31 3.81
N THR A 292 11.20 -0.83 4.08
CA THR A 292 12.40 -0.04 4.35
C THR A 292 13.68 -0.81 3.99
N ILE A 293 14.83 -0.16 4.17
CA ILE A 293 16.16 -0.72 3.91
C ILE A 293 16.90 -0.93 5.23
N ALA A 294 17.50 -2.10 5.40
CA ALA A 294 18.27 -2.44 6.59
C ALA A 294 19.51 -1.56 6.73
N GLN A 295 19.80 -1.11 7.96
CA GLN A 295 20.98 -0.28 8.27
C GLN A 295 22.28 -0.96 7.81
N VAL A 296 22.38 -2.26 8.03
CA VAL A 296 23.58 -3.06 7.75
C VAL A 296 23.68 -3.54 6.30
N SER A 297 22.69 -3.20 5.45
CA SER A 297 22.67 -3.63 4.05
C SER A 297 23.89 -3.09 3.26
N PRO A 298 24.66 -3.97 2.62
CA PRO A 298 25.69 -3.56 1.66
C PRO A 298 25.11 -3.25 0.27
N TYR A 299 23.84 -3.56 0.00
CA TYR A 299 23.15 -3.42 -1.30
C TYR A 299 22.00 -2.42 -1.22
N SER A 300 22.24 -1.34 -0.50
CA SER A 300 21.18 -0.39 -0.12
C SER A 300 20.70 0.48 -1.28
N HIS A 301 21.51 0.70 -2.33
CA HIS A 301 21.10 1.45 -3.51
C HIS A 301 20.22 0.61 -4.43
N ALA A 302 20.54 -0.67 -4.61
CA ALA A 302 19.64 -1.63 -5.25
C ALA A 302 18.31 -1.74 -4.47
N GLY A 303 18.37 -1.63 -3.14
CA GLY A 303 17.19 -1.51 -2.27
C GLY A 303 16.34 -0.27 -2.59
N LEU A 304 16.93 0.91 -2.79
CA LEU A 304 16.19 2.12 -3.20
C LEU A 304 15.47 1.92 -4.53
N LEU A 305 16.14 1.30 -5.52
CA LEU A 305 15.52 1.00 -6.81
C LEU A 305 14.38 -0.02 -6.68
N TRP A 306 14.51 -0.98 -5.76
CA TRP A 306 13.42 -1.92 -5.47
C TRP A 306 12.20 -1.22 -4.87
N LEU A 307 12.37 -0.32 -3.90
CA LEU A 307 11.29 0.46 -3.32
C LEU A 307 10.56 1.30 -4.38
N GLU A 308 11.32 2.01 -5.23
CA GLU A 308 10.76 2.80 -6.33
C GLU A 308 10.02 1.93 -7.36
N PHE A 309 10.59 0.77 -7.71
CA PHE A 309 9.98 -0.17 -8.66
C PHE A 309 8.61 -0.67 -8.19
N GLN A 310 8.45 -1.00 -6.91
CA GLN A 310 7.18 -1.53 -6.38
C GLN A 310 6.01 -0.57 -6.57
N ILE A 311 6.26 0.74 -6.70
CA ILE A 311 5.25 1.78 -6.95
C ILE A 311 5.06 2.06 -8.45
N SER A 312 5.92 1.54 -9.29
CA SER A 312 5.82 1.75 -10.75
C SER A 312 4.52 1.15 -11.32
N PRO A 313 3.98 1.70 -12.42
CA PRO A 313 2.78 1.15 -13.07
C PRO A 313 2.91 -0.33 -13.42
N ALA A 314 4.10 -0.78 -13.83
CA ALA A 314 4.36 -2.19 -14.16
C ALA A 314 4.22 -3.10 -12.94
N ALA A 315 4.80 -2.72 -11.80
CA ALA A 315 4.69 -3.47 -10.56
C ALA A 315 3.26 -3.44 -10.01
N GLN A 316 2.59 -2.29 -10.05
CA GLN A 316 1.20 -2.16 -9.59
C GLN A 316 0.25 -3.06 -10.41
N THR A 317 0.44 -3.16 -11.73
CA THR A 317 -0.34 -4.08 -12.57
C THR A 317 -0.16 -5.54 -12.15
N ILE A 318 1.07 -5.96 -11.81
CA ILE A 318 1.34 -7.32 -11.31
C ILE A 318 0.60 -7.54 -9.98
N ILE A 319 0.74 -6.62 -9.03
CA ILE A 319 0.10 -6.71 -7.71
C ILE A 319 -1.42 -6.81 -7.88
N GLU A 320 -2.03 -5.96 -8.69
CA GLU A 320 -3.49 -5.94 -8.91
C GLU A 320 -4.03 -7.23 -9.54
N SER A 321 -3.24 -7.87 -10.40
CA SER A 321 -3.67 -9.10 -11.09
C SER A 321 -3.73 -10.30 -10.14
N LEU A 322 -2.80 -10.39 -9.20
CA LEU A 322 -2.63 -11.52 -8.28
C LEU A 322 -3.32 -11.26 -6.92
N GLU A 323 -3.00 -10.14 -6.30
CA GLU A 323 -3.56 -9.70 -5.03
C GLU A 323 -3.90 -8.21 -5.12
N PRO A 324 -5.19 -7.80 -5.26
CA PRO A 324 -5.58 -6.40 -5.48
C PRO A 324 -5.40 -5.56 -4.21
N LYS A 325 -4.16 -5.45 -3.75
CA LYS A 325 -3.74 -4.77 -2.53
C LYS A 325 -2.71 -3.70 -2.87
N THR A 326 -3.20 -2.61 -3.46
CA THR A 326 -2.40 -1.45 -3.84
C THR A 326 -2.66 -0.26 -2.92
N SER A 327 -1.93 0.84 -3.06
CA SER A 327 -2.11 2.01 -2.20
C SER A 327 -3.09 3.02 -2.81
N VAL A 328 -3.97 3.59 -1.99
CA VAL A 328 -4.86 4.70 -2.39
C VAL A 328 -4.10 5.96 -2.79
N PHE A 329 -2.84 6.08 -2.39
CA PHE A 329 -1.96 7.21 -2.67
C PHE A 329 -1.09 7.01 -3.92
N VAL A 330 -1.18 5.85 -4.59
CA VAL A 330 -0.45 5.60 -5.84
C VAL A 330 -1.36 5.90 -7.03
N PRO A 331 -1.10 6.96 -7.80
CA PRO A 331 -1.93 7.33 -8.94
C PRO A 331 -2.06 6.19 -9.94
N GLY A 332 -3.29 5.95 -10.41
CA GLY A 332 -3.57 4.90 -11.39
C GLY A 332 -3.69 3.49 -10.81
N SER A 333 -3.43 3.27 -9.52
CA SER A 333 -3.67 1.98 -8.85
C SER A 333 -5.18 1.66 -8.75
N GLU A 334 -5.54 0.38 -8.60
CA GLU A 334 -6.93 -0.02 -8.37
C GLU A 334 -7.49 0.66 -7.11
N ALA A 335 -6.72 0.67 -6.03
CA ALA A 335 -7.11 1.32 -4.78
C ALA A 335 -7.44 2.81 -4.97
N ALA A 336 -6.60 3.56 -5.70
CA ALA A 336 -6.84 4.96 -6.01
C ALA A 336 -8.09 5.15 -6.89
N ARG A 337 -8.28 4.30 -7.91
CA ARG A 337 -9.44 4.36 -8.81
C ARG A 337 -10.77 4.14 -8.07
N VAL A 338 -10.85 3.09 -7.23
CA VAL A 338 -12.10 2.74 -6.54
C VAL A 338 -12.47 3.72 -5.42
N THR A 339 -11.49 4.44 -4.89
CA THR A 339 -11.70 5.46 -3.84
C THR A 339 -11.80 6.88 -4.39
N GLN A 340 -11.62 7.08 -5.68
CA GLN A 340 -11.69 8.40 -6.31
C GLN A 340 -13.02 9.10 -6.02
N GLY A 341 -12.95 10.34 -5.55
CA GLY A 341 -14.12 11.17 -5.21
C GLY A 341 -14.86 10.76 -3.94
N LYS A 342 -14.38 9.75 -3.19
CA LYS A 342 -14.98 9.31 -1.94
C LYS A 342 -14.37 10.00 -0.73
N LYS A 343 -15.20 10.22 0.31
CA LYS A 343 -14.70 10.63 1.62
C LYS A 343 -13.99 9.46 2.28
N LEU A 344 -12.73 9.64 2.66
CA LEU A 344 -11.91 8.61 3.30
C LEU A 344 -11.72 8.89 4.80
N ALA A 345 -11.69 7.83 5.61
CA ALA A 345 -11.19 7.83 6.97
C ALA A 345 -9.82 7.13 6.95
N VAL A 346 -8.74 7.92 6.90
CA VAL A 346 -7.39 7.40 6.67
C VAL A 346 -6.62 7.24 7.97
N ASN A 347 -6.32 6.00 8.35
CA ASN A 347 -5.39 5.68 9.42
C ASN A 347 -3.99 5.51 8.79
N SER A 348 -3.20 6.59 8.84
CA SER A 348 -1.86 6.67 8.28
C SER A 348 -0.85 7.17 9.33
N TRP A 349 0.27 7.68 8.89
CA TRP A 349 1.41 8.05 9.73
C TRP A 349 1.06 8.87 10.99
N ASP A 350 0.19 9.88 10.86
CA ASP A 350 -0.18 10.78 11.97
C ASP A 350 -1.06 10.09 13.02
N THR A 351 -1.87 9.14 12.61
CA THR A 351 -2.83 8.43 13.47
C THR A 351 -2.36 7.04 13.88
N LEU A 352 -1.33 6.52 13.21
CA LEU A 352 -0.75 5.20 13.44
C LEU A 352 -0.41 4.92 14.91
N PRO A 353 0.18 5.87 15.67
CA PRO A 353 0.48 5.65 17.08
C PRO A 353 -0.74 5.33 17.95
N ASN A 354 -1.94 5.73 17.52
CA ASN A 354 -3.18 5.48 18.23
C ASN A 354 -3.83 4.13 17.88
N SER A 355 -3.38 3.46 16.81
CA SER A 355 -4.06 2.26 16.27
C SER A 355 -4.24 1.17 17.32
N ASN A 356 -3.19 0.79 18.02
CA ASN A 356 -3.23 -0.25 19.04
C ASN A 356 -4.17 0.12 20.21
N LYS A 357 -4.18 1.39 20.61
CA LYS A 357 -5.10 1.91 21.64
C LYS A 357 -6.55 1.81 21.16
N TRP A 358 -6.83 2.25 19.93
CA TRP A 358 -8.17 2.21 19.35
C TRP A 358 -8.69 0.78 19.16
N GLU A 359 -7.84 -0.14 18.69
CA GLU A 359 -8.20 -1.56 18.57
C GLU A 359 -8.56 -2.16 19.93
N LYS A 360 -7.76 -1.91 20.95
CA LYS A 360 -8.01 -2.35 22.32
C LYS A 360 -9.32 -1.78 22.88
N ASN A 361 -9.56 -0.49 22.69
CA ASN A 361 -10.75 0.19 23.15
C ASN A 361 -12.01 -0.27 22.40
N ALA A 362 -11.92 -0.50 21.10
CA ALA A 362 -13.01 -1.04 20.30
C ALA A 362 -13.38 -2.47 20.73
N LEU A 363 -12.36 -3.33 21.00
CA LEU A 363 -12.58 -4.68 21.50
C LEU A 363 -13.30 -4.68 22.85
N ASN A 364 -12.90 -3.79 23.77
CA ASN A 364 -13.58 -3.59 25.04
C ASN A 364 -15.05 -3.13 24.85
N ALA A 365 -15.27 -2.21 23.89
CA ALA A 365 -16.62 -1.74 23.57
C ALA A 365 -17.51 -2.85 22.97
N PHE A 366 -16.93 -3.79 22.23
CA PHE A 366 -17.59 -5.02 21.80
C PHE A 366 -17.91 -5.98 22.95
N GLY A 367 -17.32 -5.76 24.14
CA GLY A 367 -17.44 -6.70 25.28
C GLY A 367 -16.65 -7.98 25.10
N LEU A 368 -15.63 -7.98 24.25
CA LEU A 368 -14.79 -9.13 23.96
C LEU A 368 -13.46 -9.06 24.77
N PRO A 369 -12.91 -10.21 25.20
CA PRO A 369 -11.68 -10.24 25.96
C PRO A 369 -10.47 -9.85 25.12
N GLN A 370 -9.52 -9.10 25.70
CA GLN A 370 -8.31 -8.63 25.00
C GLN A 370 -7.40 -9.75 24.48
N ALA A 371 -7.50 -10.96 25.05
CA ALA A 371 -6.77 -12.13 24.53
C ALA A 371 -7.12 -12.46 23.07
N MET A 372 -8.24 -11.95 22.54
CA MET A 372 -8.62 -12.13 21.13
C MET A 372 -7.83 -11.27 20.13
N LEU A 373 -7.03 -10.31 20.61
CA LEU A 373 -6.11 -9.53 19.74
C LEU A 373 -4.83 -10.30 19.40
N LYS A 374 -4.53 -11.37 20.13
CA LYS A 374 -3.33 -12.21 19.90
C LYS A 374 -3.53 -13.24 18.78
#